data_f8ba83163830d4a9193cf741da1d62ec
#
_entry.id   f8ba83163830d4a9193cf741da1d62ec
#
_cell.length_a   1.000
_cell.length_b   1.000
_cell.length_c   1.000
_cell.angle_alpha   90.00
_cell.angle_beta   90.00
_cell.angle_gamma   90.00
#
_symmetry.space_group_name_H-M   'P 1'
#
loop_
_entity.id
_entity.type
_entity.pdbx_description
1 polymer ?
#
loop_
_entity_poly.entity_id
_entity_poly.type
_entity_poly.pdbx_seq_one_letter_code
_entity_poly.pdbx_strand_id
1 'polypeptide(L)'
;MSDRTKNSAKNIKVGLIYKIVNLVVKFALRTVFIYSLGQAYVGINGVFSNILSVLSLTELGIGSAIVYDLYKPISTADEESITQLLNFYKKVYAIIGITILGIGFCICPFLNHIITGVPDVDNIQTIYILTLISTASSYFFAHYSSLMQAYQKQHIIDIYYMFGSLIKTCIEIILLIAFKSYILYLLFDIMINLTINFMIARKTIQLYPFIRNKVIELPLSRIKKIFCNALSVFSIRIACP
;
A
#
# COMPACT_ATOMS: atom_id res chain seq x y z
N MET A 1 17.47 3.99 28.38
CA MET A 1 17.01 3.30 27.15
C MET A 1 16.93 4.33 26.06
N SER A 2 17.63 4.18 24.94
CA SER A 2 17.60 5.14 23.86
C SER A 2 16.19 5.20 23.25
N ASP A 3 15.79 6.34 22.67
CA ASP A 3 14.47 6.51 22.04
C ASP A 3 14.24 5.47 20.91
N ARG A 4 15.33 5.05 20.26
CA ARG A 4 15.29 3.96 19.26
C ARG A 4 14.82 2.63 19.86
N THR A 5 15.32 2.24 21.02
CA THR A 5 14.92 0.98 21.69
C THR A 5 13.46 1.03 22.13
N LYS A 6 12.98 2.18 22.63
CA LYS A 6 11.58 2.37 23.00
C LYS A 6 10.66 2.27 21.77
N ASN A 7 11.03 2.90 20.67
CA ASN A 7 10.27 2.83 19.43
C ASN A 7 10.26 1.41 18.83
N SER A 8 11.39 0.70 18.88
CA SER A 8 11.46 -0.69 18.41
C SER A 8 10.52 -1.59 19.23
N ALA A 9 10.53 -1.49 20.57
CA ALA A 9 9.63 -2.25 21.41
C ALA A 9 8.15 -1.92 21.15
N LYS A 10 7.80 -0.63 20.94
CA LYS A 10 6.46 -0.21 20.55
C LYS A 10 6.05 -0.77 19.17
N ASN A 11 6.94 -0.72 18.19
CA ASN A 11 6.70 -1.24 16.86
C ASN A 11 6.37 -2.75 16.92
N ILE A 12 7.13 -3.53 17.67
CA ILE A 12 6.88 -4.97 17.82
C ILE A 12 5.52 -5.21 18.48
N LYS A 13 5.25 -4.56 19.64
CA LYS A 13 4.00 -4.76 20.40
C LYS A 13 2.78 -4.37 19.56
N VAL A 14 2.77 -3.14 19.00
CA VAL A 14 1.65 -2.63 18.23
C VAL A 14 1.49 -3.43 16.92
N GLY A 15 2.59 -3.77 16.25
CA GLY A 15 2.57 -4.57 15.04
C GLY A 15 1.99 -5.97 15.25
N LEU A 16 2.29 -6.63 16.37
CA LEU A 16 1.69 -7.93 16.71
C LEU A 16 0.18 -7.79 16.96
N ILE A 17 -0.24 -6.80 17.75
CA ILE A 17 -1.66 -6.55 18.01
C ILE A 17 -2.39 -6.27 16.69
N TYR A 18 -1.83 -5.39 15.84
CA TYR A 18 -2.40 -5.07 14.53
C TYR A 18 -2.56 -6.32 13.65
N LYS A 19 -1.53 -7.19 13.59
CA LYS A 19 -1.60 -8.42 12.79
C LYS A 19 -2.71 -9.36 13.27
N ILE A 20 -2.87 -9.55 14.59
CA ILE A 20 -3.91 -10.39 15.17
C ILE A 20 -5.30 -9.80 14.88
N VAL A 21 -5.50 -8.51 15.15
CA VAL A 21 -6.76 -7.82 14.86
C VAL A 21 -7.11 -7.92 13.37
N ASN A 22 -6.15 -7.64 12.49
CA ASN A 22 -6.36 -7.69 11.04
C ASN A 22 -6.71 -9.11 10.56
N LEU A 23 -6.13 -10.15 11.15
CA LEU A 23 -6.47 -11.54 10.83
C LEU A 23 -7.91 -11.87 11.19
N VAL A 24 -8.35 -11.51 12.40
CA VAL A 24 -9.74 -11.72 12.86
C VAL A 24 -10.72 -10.94 12.00
N VAL A 25 -10.42 -9.67 11.74
CA VAL A 25 -11.24 -8.77 10.93
C VAL A 25 -11.40 -9.29 9.50
N LYS A 26 -10.29 -9.72 8.86
CA LYS A 26 -10.32 -10.31 7.52
C LYS A 26 -11.09 -11.62 7.46
N PHE A 27 -10.97 -12.45 8.50
CA PHE A 27 -11.73 -13.69 8.58
C PHE A 27 -13.23 -13.42 8.68
N ALA A 28 -13.66 -12.52 9.57
CA ALA A 28 -15.06 -12.12 9.71
C ALA A 28 -15.61 -11.54 8.41
N LEU A 29 -14.89 -10.61 7.78
CA LEU A 29 -15.28 -10.01 6.50
C LEU A 29 -15.43 -11.07 5.41
N ARG A 30 -14.44 -11.98 5.28
CA ARG A 30 -14.49 -13.06 4.28
C ARG A 30 -15.69 -13.98 4.47
N THR A 31 -16.04 -14.28 5.72
CA THR A 31 -17.21 -15.09 6.04
C THR A 31 -18.49 -14.41 5.56
N VAL A 32 -18.69 -13.13 5.93
CA VAL A 32 -19.87 -12.35 5.49
C VAL A 32 -19.90 -12.21 3.97
N PHE A 33 -18.74 -11.96 3.34
CA PHE A 33 -18.62 -11.84 1.90
C PHE A 33 -19.10 -13.09 1.16
N ILE A 34 -18.73 -14.30 1.64
CA ILE A 34 -19.17 -15.57 1.07
C ILE A 34 -20.68 -15.74 1.22
N TYR A 35 -21.24 -15.44 2.40
CA TYR A 35 -22.67 -15.55 2.65
C TYR A 35 -23.50 -14.55 1.85
N SER A 36 -22.98 -13.34 1.60
CA SER A 36 -23.71 -12.27 0.92
C SER A 36 -23.64 -12.33 -0.60
N LEU A 37 -22.47 -12.62 -1.16
CA LEU A 37 -22.19 -12.57 -2.59
C LEU A 37 -21.93 -13.95 -3.22
N GLY A 38 -21.59 -14.96 -2.41
CA GLY A 38 -21.29 -16.31 -2.88
C GLY A 38 -19.79 -16.54 -3.18
N GLN A 39 -19.47 -17.84 -3.42
CA GLN A 39 -18.08 -18.28 -3.62
C GLN A 39 -17.46 -17.78 -4.94
N ALA A 40 -18.29 -17.51 -5.95
CA ALA A 40 -17.86 -17.02 -7.25
C ALA A 40 -17.06 -15.70 -7.14
N TYR A 41 -17.58 -14.75 -6.39
CA TYR A 41 -16.92 -13.46 -6.16
C TYR A 41 -15.61 -13.59 -5.38
N VAL A 42 -15.51 -14.58 -4.49
CA VAL A 42 -14.25 -14.89 -3.79
C VAL A 42 -13.18 -15.38 -4.75
N GLY A 43 -13.58 -16.26 -5.69
CA GLY A 43 -12.69 -16.77 -6.74
C GLY A 43 -12.14 -15.63 -7.61
N ILE A 44 -13.04 -14.76 -8.09
CA ILE A 44 -12.67 -13.60 -8.91
C ILE A 44 -11.74 -12.65 -8.16
N ASN A 45 -12.05 -12.33 -6.90
CA ASN A 45 -11.19 -11.49 -6.07
C ASN A 45 -9.80 -12.12 -5.89
N GLY A 46 -9.71 -13.44 -5.77
CA GLY A 46 -8.44 -14.18 -5.73
C GLY A 46 -7.63 -14.01 -7.02
N VAL A 47 -8.27 -14.16 -8.19
CA VAL A 47 -7.61 -13.97 -9.49
C VAL A 47 -7.12 -12.54 -9.65
N PHE A 48 -7.96 -11.55 -9.33
CA PHE A 48 -7.56 -10.14 -9.42
C PHE A 48 -6.41 -9.81 -8.46
N SER A 49 -6.45 -10.32 -7.24
CA SER A 49 -5.36 -10.17 -6.28
C SER A 49 -4.06 -10.77 -6.78
N ASN A 50 -4.10 -11.92 -7.47
CA ASN A 50 -2.92 -12.52 -8.07
C ASN A 50 -2.36 -11.69 -9.23
N ILE A 51 -3.23 -11.22 -10.14
CA ILE A 51 -2.83 -10.33 -11.25
C ILE A 51 -2.16 -9.07 -10.69
N LEU A 52 -2.81 -8.41 -9.72
CA LEU A 52 -2.29 -7.18 -9.12
C LEU A 52 -1.02 -7.41 -8.31
N SER A 53 -0.87 -8.55 -7.64
CA SER A 53 0.37 -8.88 -6.94
C SER A 53 1.53 -9.07 -7.90
N VAL A 54 1.32 -9.68 -9.08
CA VAL A 54 2.34 -9.76 -10.14
C VAL A 54 2.72 -8.36 -10.64
N LEU A 55 1.75 -7.47 -10.88
CA LEU A 55 2.03 -6.09 -11.26
C LEU A 55 2.79 -5.32 -10.17
N SER A 56 2.51 -5.61 -8.91
CA SER A 56 3.19 -5.02 -7.75
C SER A 56 4.59 -5.58 -7.49
N LEU A 57 5.02 -6.65 -8.19
CA LEU A 57 6.40 -7.17 -8.11
C LEU A 57 7.43 -6.11 -8.51
N THR A 58 7.06 -5.14 -9.35
CA THR A 58 7.92 -4.01 -9.71
C THR A 58 8.31 -3.14 -8.52
N GLU A 59 7.55 -3.20 -7.41
CA GLU A 59 7.85 -2.51 -6.15
C GLU A 59 8.80 -3.30 -5.24
N LEU A 60 9.00 -4.61 -5.49
CA LEU A 60 9.81 -5.48 -4.63
C LEU A 60 11.24 -4.93 -4.50
N GLY A 61 11.52 -4.38 -3.33
CA GLY A 61 12.83 -3.80 -3.00
C GLY A 61 12.88 -2.28 -2.99
N ILE A 62 12.05 -1.56 -3.77
CA ILE A 62 12.08 -0.09 -3.79
C ILE A 62 11.74 0.49 -2.42
N GLY A 63 10.67 0.01 -1.77
CA GLY A 63 10.29 0.49 -0.43
C GLY A 63 11.38 0.30 0.62
N SER A 64 12.04 -0.86 0.64
CA SER A 64 13.16 -1.12 1.56
C SER A 64 14.41 -0.30 1.22
N ALA A 65 14.71 -0.11 -0.07
CA ALA A 65 15.81 0.74 -0.51
C ALA A 65 15.61 2.20 -0.09
N ILE A 66 14.39 2.70 -0.21
CA ILE A 66 14.00 4.05 0.25
C ILE A 66 14.28 4.23 1.74
N VAL A 67 13.80 3.29 2.55
CA VAL A 67 14.00 3.34 4.00
C VAL A 67 15.49 3.30 4.34
N TYR A 68 16.26 2.48 3.64
CA TYR A 68 17.71 2.39 3.82
C TYR A 68 18.42 3.69 3.46
N ASP A 69 18.10 4.30 2.32
CA ASP A 69 18.71 5.54 1.87
C ASP A 69 18.40 6.74 2.80
N LEU A 70 17.26 6.69 3.48
CA LEU A 70 16.86 7.71 4.45
C LEU A 70 17.62 7.61 5.80
N TYR A 71 18.18 6.44 6.15
CA TYR A 71 18.83 6.28 7.46
C TYR A 71 20.02 7.20 7.67
N LYS A 72 20.86 7.39 6.64
CA LYS A 72 22.05 8.25 6.75
C LYS A 72 21.66 9.71 6.95
N PRO A 73 20.83 10.34 6.10
CA PRO A 73 20.38 11.72 6.32
C PRO A 73 19.66 11.93 7.66
N ILE A 74 18.87 10.94 8.10
CA ILE A 74 18.18 10.99 9.40
C ILE A 74 19.21 10.99 10.54
N SER A 75 20.27 10.16 10.45
CA SER A 75 21.30 10.09 11.50
C SER A 75 22.13 11.35 11.62
N THR A 76 22.29 12.10 10.54
CA THR A 76 23.01 13.39 10.48
C THR A 76 22.09 14.59 10.64
N ALA A 77 20.78 14.40 10.86
CA ALA A 77 19.75 15.44 10.92
C ALA A 77 19.76 16.39 9.69
N ASP A 78 20.11 15.86 8.51
CA ASP A 78 20.16 16.59 7.25
C ASP A 78 18.75 16.65 6.63
N GLU A 79 17.96 17.64 7.05
CA GLU A 79 16.57 17.84 6.61
C GLU A 79 16.45 18.10 5.11
N GLU A 80 17.46 18.74 4.53
CA GLU A 80 17.51 19.04 3.10
C GLU A 80 17.61 17.75 2.28
N SER A 81 18.59 16.89 2.60
CA SER A 81 18.76 15.60 1.94
C SER A 81 17.54 14.68 2.13
N ILE A 82 16.89 14.69 3.31
CA ILE A 82 15.66 13.94 3.55
C ILE A 82 14.55 14.42 2.61
N THR A 83 14.37 15.73 2.49
CA THR A 83 13.31 16.32 1.65
C THR A 83 13.57 16.04 0.16
N GLN A 84 14.83 16.14 -0.30
CA GLN A 84 15.23 15.79 -1.67
C GLN A 84 14.89 14.34 -1.99
N LEU A 85 15.29 13.39 -1.14
CA LEU A 85 15.00 11.97 -1.30
C LEU A 85 13.49 11.71 -1.31
N LEU A 86 12.74 12.32 -0.39
CA LEU A 86 11.30 12.12 -0.30
C LEU A 86 10.58 12.60 -1.57
N ASN A 87 10.97 13.76 -2.11
CA ASN A 87 10.42 14.30 -3.36
C ASN A 87 10.76 13.40 -4.56
N PHE A 88 11.96 12.85 -4.61
CA PHE A 88 12.35 11.89 -5.63
C PHE A 88 11.48 10.63 -5.53
N TYR A 89 11.34 10.05 -4.34
CA TYR A 89 10.54 8.84 -4.14
C TYR A 89 9.05 9.06 -4.37
N LYS A 90 8.52 10.25 -4.09
CA LYS A 90 7.16 10.63 -4.49
C LYS A 90 6.96 10.50 -6.00
N LYS A 91 7.93 10.98 -6.82
CA LYS A 91 7.90 10.82 -8.28
C LYS A 91 7.99 9.35 -8.69
N VAL A 92 8.89 8.57 -8.07
CA VAL A 92 9.05 7.13 -8.35
C VAL A 92 7.76 6.36 -8.06
N TYR A 93 7.16 6.54 -6.90
CA TYR A 93 5.90 5.89 -6.56
C TYR A 93 4.73 6.31 -7.46
N ALA A 94 4.67 7.58 -7.87
CA ALA A 94 3.68 8.04 -8.84
C ALA A 94 3.86 7.34 -10.19
N ILE A 95 5.09 7.19 -10.68
CA ILE A 95 5.39 6.44 -11.91
C ILE A 95 4.96 4.99 -11.78
N ILE A 96 5.29 4.33 -10.66
CA ILE A 96 4.88 2.94 -10.40
C ILE A 96 3.35 2.82 -10.42
N GLY A 97 2.64 3.69 -9.71
CA GLY A 97 1.17 3.68 -9.67
C GLY A 97 0.55 3.87 -11.05
N ILE A 98 1.07 4.81 -11.87
CA ILE A 98 0.63 5.04 -13.24
C ILE A 98 0.94 3.84 -14.14
N THR A 99 2.11 3.21 -13.98
CA THR A 99 2.50 2.03 -14.75
C THR A 99 1.57 0.85 -14.44
N ILE A 100 1.27 0.62 -13.15
CA ILE A 100 0.31 -0.41 -12.72
C ILE A 100 -1.07 -0.15 -13.34
N LEU A 101 -1.55 1.10 -13.30
CA LEU A 101 -2.80 1.47 -13.96
C LEU A 101 -2.75 1.19 -15.47
N GLY A 102 -1.70 1.62 -16.16
CA GLY A 102 -1.55 1.45 -17.60
C GLY A 102 -1.55 -0.03 -18.02
N ILE A 103 -0.70 -0.85 -17.39
CA ILE A 103 -0.63 -2.28 -17.68
C ILE A 103 -1.94 -2.96 -17.27
N GLY A 104 -2.51 -2.60 -16.10
CA GLY A 104 -3.78 -3.15 -15.65
C GLY A 104 -4.93 -2.84 -16.61
N PHE A 105 -5.02 -1.64 -17.15
CA PHE A 105 -6.02 -1.31 -18.18
C PHE A 105 -5.80 -2.10 -19.49
N CYS A 106 -4.55 -2.35 -19.89
CA CYS A 106 -4.25 -3.21 -21.05
C CYS A 106 -4.69 -4.67 -20.83
N ILE A 107 -4.69 -5.18 -19.60
CA ILE A 107 -5.17 -6.52 -19.27
C ILE A 107 -6.71 -6.61 -19.30
N CYS A 108 -7.41 -5.52 -19.04
CA CYS A 108 -8.87 -5.49 -18.90
C CYS A 108 -9.64 -6.20 -20.05
N PRO A 109 -9.34 -5.99 -21.34
CA PRO A 109 -10.05 -6.67 -22.42
C PRO A 109 -9.76 -8.18 -22.47
N PHE A 110 -8.65 -8.64 -21.90
CA PHE A 110 -8.25 -10.06 -21.89
C PHE A 110 -8.79 -10.84 -20.71
N LEU A 111 -9.48 -10.19 -19.75
CA LEU A 111 -9.99 -10.84 -18.54
C LEU A 111 -10.84 -12.06 -18.83
N ASN A 112 -11.71 -12.00 -19.84
CA ASN A 112 -12.57 -13.12 -20.22
C ASN A 112 -11.80 -14.34 -20.74
N HIS A 113 -10.55 -14.16 -21.22
CA HIS A 113 -9.67 -15.26 -21.63
C HIS A 113 -8.85 -15.81 -20.46
N ILE A 114 -8.51 -14.96 -19.51
CA ILE A 114 -7.71 -15.33 -18.33
C ILE A 114 -8.56 -16.10 -17.32
N ILE A 115 -9.84 -15.72 -17.20
CA ILE A 115 -10.75 -16.29 -16.23
C ILE A 115 -11.60 -17.36 -16.94
N THR A 116 -11.08 -18.57 -17.04
CA THR A 116 -11.79 -19.72 -17.56
C THR A 116 -12.68 -20.34 -16.49
N GLY A 117 -13.95 -20.63 -16.81
CA GLY A 117 -14.88 -21.30 -15.89
C GLY A 117 -15.55 -20.38 -14.87
N VAL A 118 -15.66 -19.10 -15.17
CA VAL A 118 -16.34 -18.14 -14.28
C VAL A 118 -17.86 -18.38 -14.31
N PRO A 119 -18.48 -18.55 -13.13
CA PRO A 119 -19.92 -18.38 -13.02
C PRO A 119 -20.29 -16.95 -13.44
N ASP A 120 -21.51 -16.79 -13.93
CA ASP A 120 -22.08 -15.49 -14.35
C ASP A 120 -21.94 -14.44 -13.25
N VAL A 121 -20.87 -13.63 -13.34
CA VAL A 121 -20.67 -12.49 -12.46
C VAL A 121 -20.81 -11.22 -13.29
N ASP A 122 -21.87 -10.50 -12.97
CA ASP A 122 -22.14 -9.22 -13.62
C ASP A 122 -20.99 -8.22 -13.41
N ASN A 123 -20.70 -7.46 -14.47
CA ASN A 123 -19.78 -6.31 -14.39
C ASN A 123 -18.34 -6.64 -13.97
N ILE A 124 -17.79 -7.80 -14.35
CA ILE A 124 -16.45 -8.27 -13.98
C ILE A 124 -15.35 -7.24 -14.31
N GLN A 125 -15.48 -6.54 -15.45
CA GLN A 125 -14.53 -5.50 -15.85
C GLN A 125 -14.57 -4.30 -14.92
N THR A 126 -15.77 -3.87 -14.49
CA THR A 126 -15.93 -2.77 -13.51
C THR A 126 -15.32 -3.13 -12.17
N ILE A 127 -15.53 -4.36 -11.70
CA ILE A 127 -14.96 -4.87 -10.46
C ILE A 127 -13.43 -4.88 -10.54
N TYR A 128 -12.87 -5.34 -11.66
CA TYR A 128 -11.43 -5.33 -11.90
C TYR A 128 -10.86 -3.92 -11.89
N ILE A 129 -11.47 -2.98 -12.61
CA ILE A 129 -11.03 -1.59 -12.68
C ILE A 129 -11.06 -0.93 -11.29
N LEU A 130 -12.11 -1.15 -10.51
CA LEU A 130 -12.19 -0.63 -9.15
C LEU A 130 -11.08 -1.21 -8.25
N THR A 131 -10.82 -2.52 -8.34
CA THR A 131 -9.74 -3.17 -7.59
C THR A 131 -8.37 -2.65 -8.02
N LEU A 132 -8.17 -2.41 -9.32
CA LEU A 132 -6.96 -1.80 -9.88
C LEU A 132 -6.75 -0.38 -9.35
N ILE A 133 -7.79 0.46 -9.35
CA ILE A 133 -7.75 1.82 -8.82
C ILE A 133 -7.45 1.80 -7.32
N SER A 134 -8.08 0.90 -6.54
CA SER A 134 -7.80 0.74 -5.11
C SER A 134 -6.32 0.47 -4.86
N THR A 135 -5.75 -0.48 -5.60
CA THR A 135 -4.33 -0.84 -5.49
C THR A 135 -3.42 0.32 -5.88
N ALA A 136 -3.64 0.92 -7.04
CA ALA A 136 -2.79 1.99 -7.55
C ALA A 136 -2.83 3.26 -6.69
N SER A 137 -3.98 3.56 -6.08
CA SER A 137 -4.15 4.74 -5.23
C SER A 137 -3.26 4.74 -3.99
N SER A 138 -2.91 3.56 -3.46
CA SER A 138 -2.05 3.44 -2.29
C SER A 138 -0.62 3.92 -2.55
N TYR A 139 -0.12 3.82 -3.78
CA TYR A 139 1.24 4.21 -4.15
C TYR A 139 1.48 5.72 -4.03
N PHE A 140 0.47 6.55 -4.25
CA PHE A 140 0.61 8.00 -4.15
C PHE A 140 0.96 8.49 -2.74
N PHE A 141 0.68 7.68 -1.72
CA PHE A 141 0.95 8.00 -0.31
C PHE A 141 2.10 7.20 0.29
N ALA A 142 2.62 6.18 -0.40
CA ALA A 142 3.60 5.24 0.11
C ALA A 142 4.89 5.90 0.63
N HIS A 143 5.34 6.99 0.00
CA HIS A 143 6.54 7.74 0.42
C HIS A 143 6.43 8.32 1.84
N TYR A 144 5.23 8.69 2.31
CA TYR A 144 5.02 9.15 3.70
C TYR A 144 5.20 8.00 4.71
N SER A 145 4.67 6.83 4.37
CA SER A 145 4.83 5.63 5.20
C SER A 145 6.29 5.21 5.28
N SER A 146 7.04 5.26 4.17
CA SER A 146 8.47 4.96 4.13
C SER A 146 9.28 5.91 5.02
N LEU A 147 8.95 7.20 5.05
CA LEU A 147 9.59 8.17 5.94
C LEU A 147 9.34 7.83 7.42
N MET A 148 8.09 7.55 7.78
CA MET A 148 7.74 7.16 9.16
C MET A 148 8.47 5.88 9.60
N GLN A 149 8.60 4.91 8.68
CA GLN A 149 9.33 3.67 8.91
C GLN A 149 10.83 3.94 9.12
N ALA A 150 11.44 4.82 8.32
CA ALA A 150 12.84 5.21 8.46
C ALA A 150 13.12 5.87 9.83
N TYR A 151 12.17 6.65 10.34
CA TYR A 151 12.21 7.20 11.71
C TYR A 151 11.81 6.20 12.80
N GLN A 152 11.64 4.91 12.48
CA GLN A 152 11.22 3.85 13.41
C GLN A 152 9.86 4.12 14.09
N LYS A 153 8.97 4.85 13.42
CA LYS A 153 7.61 5.17 13.91
C LYS A 153 6.53 4.33 13.23
N GLN A 154 6.86 3.11 12.82
CA GLN A 154 5.91 2.17 12.19
C GLN A 154 4.67 1.94 13.05
N HIS A 155 4.80 1.90 14.39
CA HIS A 155 3.67 1.75 15.30
C HIS A 155 2.56 2.78 15.10
N ILE A 156 2.90 4.00 14.65
CA ILE A 156 1.88 5.03 14.36
C ILE A 156 1.06 4.62 13.15
N ILE A 157 1.71 4.15 12.07
CA ILE A 157 1.05 3.66 10.86
C ILE A 157 0.14 2.48 11.19
N ASP A 158 0.66 1.53 11.97
CA ASP A 158 -0.08 0.31 12.35
C ASP A 158 -1.34 0.66 13.17
N ILE A 159 -1.29 1.68 14.03
CA ILE A 159 -2.46 2.18 14.76
C ILE A 159 -3.51 2.75 13.79
N TYR A 160 -3.12 3.59 12.83
CA TYR A 160 -4.06 4.13 11.84
C TYR A 160 -4.71 3.03 11.01
N TYR A 161 -3.92 2.04 10.54
CA TYR A 161 -4.46 0.91 9.81
C TYR A 161 -5.33 0.00 10.69
N MET A 162 -4.99 -0.20 11.96
CA MET A 162 -5.78 -1.02 12.87
C MET A 162 -7.19 -0.42 13.09
N PHE A 163 -7.27 0.83 13.51
CA PHE A 163 -8.56 1.49 13.69
C PHE A 163 -9.31 1.68 12.37
N GLY A 164 -8.59 2.05 11.31
CA GLY A 164 -9.16 2.20 9.99
C GLY A 164 -9.74 0.88 9.46
N SER A 165 -9.05 -0.25 9.65
CA SER A 165 -9.54 -1.56 9.23
C SER A 165 -10.77 -2.02 10.02
N LEU A 166 -10.84 -1.72 11.32
CA LEU A 166 -12.02 -2.01 12.12
C LEU A 166 -13.26 -1.25 11.62
N ILE A 167 -13.13 0.08 11.47
CA ILE A 167 -14.23 0.93 10.97
C ILE A 167 -14.64 0.50 9.57
N LYS A 168 -13.65 0.28 8.69
CA LYS A 168 -13.83 -0.18 7.32
C LYS A 168 -14.65 -1.47 7.28
N THR A 169 -14.21 -2.48 8.02
CA THR A 169 -14.88 -3.79 8.03
C THR A 169 -16.29 -3.72 8.58
N CYS A 170 -16.55 -2.90 9.61
CA CYS A 170 -17.91 -2.70 10.10
C CYS A 170 -18.83 -2.13 9.00
N ILE A 171 -18.36 -1.09 8.28
CA ILE A 171 -19.13 -0.49 7.19
C ILE A 171 -19.32 -1.50 6.04
N GLU A 172 -18.27 -2.20 5.64
CA GLU A 172 -18.30 -3.20 4.57
C GLU A 172 -19.27 -4.35 4.88
N ILE A 173 -19.29 -4.84 6.11
CA ILE A 173 -20.25 -5.86 6.55
C ILE A 173 -21.68 -5.35 6.44
N ILE A 174 -21.97 -4.14 6.91
CA ILE A 174 -23.31 -3.54 6.80
C ILE A 174 -23.72 -3.42 5.33
N LEU A 175 -22.82 -2.92 4.46
CA LEU A 175 -23.10 -2.76 3.04
C LEU A 175 -23.36 -4.11 2.34
N LEU A 176 -22.56 -5.13 2.66
CA LEU A 176 -22.74 -6.47 2.09
C LEU A 176 -24.05 -7.11 2.49
N ILE A 177 -24.48 -6.96 3.75
CA ILE A 177 -25.73 -7.52 4.23
C ILE A 177 -26.94 -6.75 3.66
N ALA A 178 -26.86 -5.39 3.64
CA ALA A 178 -27.97 -4.55 3.23
C ALA A 178 -28.20 -4.52 1.71
N PHE A 179 -27.11 -4.41 0.94
CA PHE A 179 -27.19 -4.14 -0.50
C PHE A 179 -26.75 -5.33 -1.37
N LYS A 180 -26.02 -6.30 -0.83
CA LYS A 180 -25.46 -7.46 -1.56
C LYS A 180 -24.74 -7.04 -2.86
N SER A 181 -24.10 -5.88 -2.87
CA SER A 181 -23.45 -5.29 -4.03
C SER A 181 -21.93 -5.23 -3.84
N TYR A 182 -21.19 -5.95 -4.69
CA TYR A 182 -19.73 -5.93 -4.66
C TYR A 182 -19.16 -4.58 -5.14
N ILE A 183 -19.85 -3.91 -6.06
CA ILE A 183 -19.42 -2.59 -6.55
C ILE A 183 -19.46 -1.55 -5.43
N LEU A 184 -20.54 -1.51 -4.64
CA LEU A 184 -20.64 -0.60 -3.50
C LEU A 184 -19.56 -0.90 -2.46
N TYR A 185 -19.33 -2.17 -2.16
CA TYR A 185 -18.24 -2.62 -1.28
C TYR A 185 -16.89 -2.05 -1.75
N LEU A 186 -16.52 -2.20 -3.04
CA LEU A 186 -15.25 -1.71 -3.59
C LEU A 186 -15.14 -0.19 -3.57
N LEU A 187 -16.21 0.54 -3.86
CA LEU A 187 -16.21 2.00 -3.79
C LEU A 187 -15.91 2.50 -2.37
N PHE A 188 -16.54 1.91 -1.36
CA PHE A 188 -16.27 2.25 0.03
C PHE A 188 -14.87 1.80 0.47
N ASP A 189 -14.39 0.63 0.00
CA ASP A 189 -13.01 0.19 0.21
C ASP A 189 -12.01 1.25 -0.25
N ILE A 190 -12.17 1.76 -1.46
CA ILE A 190 -11.31 2.81 -2.04
C ILE A 190 -11.38 4.09 -1.19
N MET A 191 -12.58 4.56 -0.88
CA MET A 191 -12.76 5.80 -0.11
C MET A 191 -12.10 5.73 1.27
N ILE A 192 -12.31 4.63 1.99
CA ILE A 192 -11.77 4.48 3.34
C ILE A 192 -10.24 4.31 3.30
N ASN A 193 -9.71 3.51 2.35
CA ASN A 193 -8.27 3.37 2.17
C ASN A 193 -7.60 4.70 1.84
N LEU A 194 -8.17 5.51 0.96
CA LEU A 194 -7.67 6.86 0.66
C LEU A 194 -7.69 7.75 1.90
N THR A 195 -8.77 7.69 2.69
CA THR A 195 -8.90 8.46 3.93
C THR A 195 -7.81 8.09 4.94
N ILE A 196 -7.57 6.80 5.15
CA ILE A 196 -6.52 6.32 6.07
C ILE A 196 -5.14 6.80 5.59
N ASN A 197 -4.82 6.62 4.30
CA ASN A 197 -3.55 7.05 3.73
C ASN A 197 -3.36 8.58 3.82
N PHE A 198 -4.43 9.35 3.62
CA PHE A 198 -4.42 10.79 3.77
C PHE A 198 -4.19 11.21 5.23
N MET A 199 -4.80 10.51 6.20
CA MET A 199 -4.56 10.75 7.63
C MET A 199 -3.10 10.46 8.01
N ILE A 200 -2.52 9.36 7.50
CA ILE A 200 -1.10 9.03 7.70
C ILE A 200 -0.22 10.12 7.09
N ALA A 201 -0.50 10.57 5.87
CA ALA A 201 0.23 11.65 5.22
C ALA A 201 0.17 12.96 6.04
N ARG A 202 -1.02 13.35 6.50
CA ARG A 202 -1.19 14.52 7.39
C ARG A 202 -0.39 14.39 8.68
N LYS A 203 -0.44 13.21 9.31
CA LYS A 203 0.32 12.95 10.54
C LYS A 203 1.83 13.04 10.30
N THR A 204 2.31 12.50 9.18
CA THR A 204 3.72 12.58 8.79
C THR A 204 4.16 14.02 8.60
N ILE A 205 3.37 14.84 7.90
CA ILE A 205 3.64 16.26 7.67
C ILE A 205 3.62 17.05 8.99
N GLN A 206 2.74 16.71 9.93
CA GLN A 206 2.71 17.36 11.26
C GLN A 206 3.96 17.03 12.08
N LEU A 207 4.46 15.81 11.99
CA LEU A 207 5.66 15.38 12.72
C LEU A 207 6.96 15.89 12.09
N TYR A 208 6.96 16.12 10.77
CA TYR A 208 8.12 16.52 9.98
C TYR A 208 7.75 17.68 9.04
N PRO A 209 7.52 18.91 9.57
CA PRO A 209 7.07 20.05 8.77
C PRO A 209 8.04 20.45 7.65
N PHE A 210 9.34 20.19 7.84
CA PHE A 210 10.41 20.53 6.89
C PHE A 210 10.22 19.87 5.51
N ILE A 211 9.49 18.74 5.40
CA ILE A 211 9.23 18.07 4.11
C ILE A 211 8.37 18.90 3.14
N ARG A 212 7.77 20.00 3.58
CA ARG A 212 7.02 20.95 2.74
C ARG A 212 7.91 21.96 2.02
N ASN A 213 9.17 22.11 2.44
CA ASN A 213 10.06 23.08 1.87
C ASN A 213 10.36 22.74 0.40
N LYS A 214 10.41 23.77 -0.44
CA LYS A 214 10.86 23.62 -1.82
C LYS A 214 12.35 23.30 -1.81
N VAL A 215 12.72 22.19 -2.39
CA VAL A 215 14.11 21.73 -2.44
C VAL A 215 14.54 21.49 -3.88
N ILE A 216 15.80 21.74 -4.13
CA ILE A 216 16.50 21.49 -5.38
C ILE A 216 16.44 19.98 -5.71
N GLU A 217 16.27 19.66 -6.97
CA GLU A 217 16.18 18.27 -7.43
C GLU A 217 17.48 17.49 -7.14
N LEU A 218 17.32 16.19 -6.89
CA LEU A 218 18.47 15.31 -6.69
C LEU A 218 19.37 15.29 -7.94
N PRO A 219 20.71 15.38 -7.78
CA PRO A 219 21.62 15.28 -8.90
C PRO A 219 21.57 13.88 -9.53
N LEU A 220 21.66 13.83 -10.86
CA LEU A 220 21.54 12.58 -11.66
C LEU A 220 22.50 11.47 -11.21
N SER A 221 23.71 11.83 -10.73
CA SER A 221 24.69 10.90 -10.20
C SER A 221 24.17 10.13 -8.97
N ARG A 222 23.42 10.80 -8.11
CA ARG A 222 22.82 10.22 -6.89
C ARG A 222 21.63 9.34 -7.23
N ILE A 223 20.84 9.72 -8.24
CA ILE A 223 19.71 8.92 -8.77
C ILE A 223 20.22 7.58 -9.31
N LYS A 224 21.30 7.60 -10.13
CA LYS A 224 21.89 6.38 -10.68
C LYS A 224 22.36 5.40 -9.57
N LYS A 225 22.98 5.93 -8.51
CA LYS A 225 23.42 5.12 -7.36
C LYS A 225 22.25 4.47 -6.62
N ILE A 226 21.14 5.20 -6.44
CA ILE A 226 19.91 4.68 -5.81
C ILE A 226 19.33 3.53 -6.64
N PHE A 227 19.25 3.69 -7.96
CA PHE A 227 18.77 2.62 -8.84
C PHE A 227 19.66 1.38 -8.82
N CYS A 228 20.99 1.52 -8.82
CA CYS A 228 21.91 0.40 -8.69
C CYS A 228 21.73 -0.34 -7.36
N ASN A 229 21.54 0.39 -6.26
CA ASN A 229 21.28 -0.20 -4.95
C ASN A 229 19.92 -0.93 -4.91
N ALA A 230 18.86 -0.35 -5.49
CA ALA A 230 17.55 -0.98 -5.57
C ALA A 230 17.59 -2.27 -6.39
N LEU A 231 18.31 -2.29 -7.52
CA LEU A 231 18.51 -3.48 -8.35
C LEU A 231 19.26 -4.58 -7.60
N SER A 232 20.28 -4.25 -6.82
CA SER A 232 21.02 -5.25 -6.02
C SER A 232 20.14 -5.87 -4.92
N VAL A 233 19.31 -5.08 -4.25
CA VAL A 233 18.34 -5.59 -3.26
C VAL A 233 17.27 -6.47 -3.91
N PHE A 234 16.81 -6.09 -5.10
CA PHE A 234 15.88 -6.88 -5.90
C PHE A 234 16.47 -8.26 -6.29
N SER A 235 17.72 -8.28 -6.77
CA SER A 235 18.42 -9.53 -7.13
C SER A 235 18.57 -10.47 -5.93
N ILE A 236 18.87 -9.95 -4.75
CA ILE A 236 19.01 -10.75 -3.52
C ILE A 236 17.65 -11.36 -3.12
N ARG A 237 16.54 -10.64 -3.26
CA ARG A 237 15.21 -11.15 -2.91
C ARG A 237 14.69 -12.22 -3.87
N ILE A 238 15.11 -12.20 -5.13
CA ILE A 238 14.76 -13.25 -6.10
C ILE A 238 15.64 -14.50 -5.88
N ALA A 239 16.89 -14.32 -5.45
CA ALA A 239 17.83 -15.42 -5.24
C ALA A 239 17.62 -16.18 -3.91
N CYS A 240 16.91 -15.60 -2.94
CA CYS A 240 16.57 -16.24 -1.66
C CYS A 240 15.03 -16.19 -1.47
N PRO A 241 14.29 -17.22 -1.98
CA PRO A 241 12.85 -17.34 -1.80
C PRO A 241 12.47 -17.65 -0.33
#